data_9f9a2e6ebd06e0063c74aae368417616
#
_entry.id   9f9a2e6ebd06e0063c74aae368417616
#
_cell.length_a   1.000
_cell.length_b   1.000
_cell.length_c   1.000
_cell.angle_alpha   90.00
_cell.angle_beta   90.00
_cell.angle_gamma   90.00
#
_symmetry.space_group_name_H-M   'P 1'
#
loop_
_entity.id
_entity.type
_entity.pdbx_description
1 polymer ?
#
loop_
_entity_poly.entity_id
_entity_poly.type
_entity_poly.pdbx_seq_one_letter_code
_entity_poly.pdbx_strand_id
1 'polypeptide(L)'
;GVVLHEGKIAEMRTGEGKTLTITLAAYLNALNDKGVHIVTVNDYLAKRDSIEMGRIYNFLGLSSGYINNDQDDLERKKNYNCDITYATNSELGFDYLRDNMKFSEKEMVQRDHSFSIVDEIDSCLIDEARTPLIISGSAENKTAQYLTIDKLIKFLNNKDYEIDEKEKSILLT
;
A
#
# COMPACT_ATOMS: atom_id res chain seq x y z
N GLY A 1 4.96 -23.84 -6.63
CA GLY A 1 5.13 -23.00 -7.85
C GLY A 1 3.93 -23.10 -8.77
N VAL A 2 3.58 -24.31 -9.25
CA VAL A 2 2.46 -24.50 -10.22
C VAL A 2 1.14 -23.94 -9.69
N VAL A 3 0.77 -24.29 -8.46
CA VAL A 3 -0.49 -23.84 -7.82
C VAL A 3 -0.58 -22.31 -7.77
N LEU A 4 0.54 -21.63 -7.44
CA LEU A 4 0.59 -20.17 -7.42
C LEU A 4 0.47 -19.56 -8.82
N HIS A 5 1.13 -20.17 -9.82
CA HIS A 5 1.02 -19.72 -11.21
C HIS A 5 -0.41 -19.83 -11.75
N GLU A 6 -1.16 -20.85 -11.33
CA GLU A 6 -2.57 -21.03 -11.68
C GLU A 6 -3.54 -20.09 -10.93
N GLY A 7 -3.03 -19.16 -10.13
CA GLY A 7 -3.84 -18.21 -9.36
C GLY A 7 -4.61 -18.85 -8.20
N LYS A 8 -4.09 -19.92 -7.63
CA LYS A 8 -4.71 -20.64 -6.51
C LYS A 8 -3.99 -20.39 -5.20
N ILE A 9 -4.67 -20.65 -4.09
CA ILE A 9 -4.10 -20.58 -2.74
C ILE A 9 -3.29 -21.87 -2.50
N ALA A 10 -2.05 -21.69 -2.01
CA ALA A 10 -1.17 -22.77 -1.59
C ALA A 10 -0.89 -22.67 -0.10
N GLU A 11 -1.20 -23.68 0.67
CA GLU A 11 -0.86 -23.77 2.08
C GLU A 11 0.48 -24.47 2.25
N MET A 12 1.39 -23.83 2.95
CA MET A 12 2.70 -24.36 3.36
C MET A 12 2.97 -24.00 4.81
N ARG A 13 3.48 -24.94 5.60
CA ARG A 13 3.84 -24.70 7.00
C ARG A 13 5.10 -23.82 7.11
N THR A 14 5.25 -23.18 8.26
CA THR A 14 6.46 -22.43 8.59
C THR A 14 7.70 -23.34 8.49
N GLY A 15 8.76 -22.83 7.84
CA GLY A 15 10.00 -23.59 7.65
C GLY A 15 10.06 -24.51 6.42
N GLU A 16 8.97 -24.66 5.65
CA GLU A 16 8.94 -25.50 4.44
C GLU A 16 9.52 -24.82 3.19
N GLY A 17 10.11 -23.65 3.33
CA GLY A 17 10.76 -22.95 2.21
C GLY A 17 9.80 -22.16 1.31
N LYS A 18 8.74 -21.55 1.87
CA LYS A 18 7.79 -20.70 1.13
C LYS A 18 8.48 -19.67 0.24
N THR A 19 9.43 -18.91 0.81
CA THR A 19 10.17 -17.85 0.09
C THR A 19 10.85 -18.36 -1.17
N LEU A 20 11.49 -19.54 -1.10
CA LEU A 20 12.10 -20.16 -2.28
C LEU A 20 11.06 -20.68 -3.27
N THR A 21 9.96 -21.25 -2.79
CA THR A 21 8.87 -21.75 -3.65
C THR A 21 8.20 -20.63 -4.44
N ILE A 22 8.04 -19.44 -3.83
CA ILE A 22 7.50 -18.24 -4.48
C ILE A 22 8.36 -17.86 -5.70
N THR A 23 9.68 -18.01 -5.65
CA THR A 23 10.56 -17.62 -6.76
C THR A 23 10.23 -18.34 -8.07
N LEU A 24 9.74 -19.58 -8.00
CA LEU A 24 9.41 -20.37 -9.20
C LEU A 24 8.24 -19.72 -9.98
N ALA A 25 7.17 -19.35 -9.27
CA ALA A 25 6.02 -18.70 -9.89
C ALA A 25 6.34 -17.25 -10.28
N ALA A 26 7.10 -16.52 -9.44
CA ALA A 26 7.51 -15.16 -9.74
C ALA A 26 8.36 -15.10 -11.02
N TYR A 27 9.37 -15.96 -11.14
CA TYR A 27 10.21 -16.03 -12.34
C TYR A 27 9.37 -16.28 -13.59
N LEU A 28 8.54 -17.32 -13.58
CA LEU A 28 7.73 -17.70 -14.74
C LEU A 28 6.80 -16.56 -15.21
N ASN A 29 6.16 -15.86 -14.26
CA ASN A 29 5.24 -14.78 -14.60
C ASN A 29 5.95 -13.46 -14.94
N ALA A 30 7.20 -13.27 -14.53
CA ALA A 30 8.00 -12.10 -14.88
C ALA A 30 8.52 -12.14 -16.33
N LEU A 31 8.60 -13.31 -16.98
CA LEU A 31 9.10 -13.46 -18.34
C LEU A 31 8.25 -12.76 -19.42
N ASN A 32 7.08 -12.27 -19.07
CA ASN A 32 6.22 -11.53 -19.99
C ASN A 32 6.47 -10.00 -20.00
N ASP A 33 7.52 -9.52 -19.31
CA ASP A 33 7.92 -8.11 -19.17
C ASP A 33 6.85 -7.19 -18.52
N LYS A 34 5.80 -7.76 -17.93
CA LYS A 34 4.73 -6.98 -17.29
C LYS A 34 4.93 -6.76 -15.80
N GLY A 35 5.92 -7.43 -15.23
CA GLY A 35 6.27 -7.37 -13.83
C GLY A 35 5.37 -8.17 -12.87
N VAL A 36 6.00 -8.56 -11.77
CA VAL A 36 5.38 -9.34 -10.70
C VAL A 36 5.54 -8.61 -9.38
N HIS A 37 4.47 -8.55 -8.59
CA HIS A 37 4.51 -8.03 -7.24
C HIS A 37 4.48 -9.18 -6.23
N ILE A 38 5.40 -9.16 -5.26
CA ILE A 38 5.40 -10.11 -4.13
C ILE A 38 5.06 -9.31 -2.88
N VAL A 39 3.91 -9.61 -2.30
CA VAL A 39 3.39 -8.91 -1.13
C VAL A 39 3.81 -9.66 0.12
N THR A 40 4.45 -8.96 1.06
CA THR A 40 4.94 -9.48 2.34
C THR A 40 4.29 -8.73 3.49
N VAL A 41 4.36 -9.28 4.71
CA VAL A 41 3.70 -8.68 5.89
C VAL A 41 4.41 -7.46 6.46
N ASN A 42 5.71 -7.27 6.17
CA ASN A 42 6.46 -6.12 6.68
C ASN A 42 7.64 -5.74 5.79
N ASP A 43 8.15 -4.52 5.96
CA ASP A 43 9.24 -3.95 5.17
C ASP A 43 10.56 -4.71 5.33
N TYR A 44 10.80 -5.28 6.51
CA TYR A 44 12.00 -6.09 6.74
C TYR A 44 12.02 -7.31 5.83
N LEU A 45 10.91 -8.04 5.73
CA LEU A 45 10.79 -9.21 4.86
C LEU A 45 10.86 -8.80 3.39
N ALA A 46 10.18 -7.72 2.99
CA ALA A 46 10.25 -7.21 1.62
C ALA A 46 11.70 -6.95 1.19
N LYS A 47 12.48 -6.27 2.03
CA LYS A 47 13.90 -5.98 1.77
C LYS A 47 14.76 -7.24 1.80
N ARG A 48 14.63 -8.08 2.84
CA ARG A 48 15.43 -9.30 3.00
C ARG A 48 15.21 -10.24 1.81
N ASP A 49 13.95 -10.53 1.49
CA ASP A 49 13.61 -11.51 0.47
C ASP A 49 13.95 -11.01 -0.93
N SER A 50 13.80 -9.71 -1.20
CA SER A 50 14.25 -9.09 -2.43
C SER A 50 15.76 -9.23 -2.63
N ILE A 51 16.57 -9.06 -1.57
CA ILE A 51 18.03 -9.18 -1.64
C ILE A 51 18.46 -10.64 -1.79
N GLU A 52 17.90 -11.55 -0.98
CA GLU A 52 18.26 -12.96 -0.99
C GLU A 52 17.82 -13.66 -2.26
N MET A 53 16.54 -13.53 -2.64
CA MET A 53 15.99 -14.17 -3.84
C MET A 53 16.42 -13.42 -5.12
N GLY A 54 16.74 -12.14 -5.00
CA GLY A 54 17.30 -11.33 -6.08
C GLY A 54 18.57 -11.92 -6.69
N ARG A 55 19.36 -12.67 -5.91
CA ARG A 55 20.52 -13.39 -6.42
C ARG A 55 20.13 -14.45 -7.46
N ILE A 56 19.00 -15.13 -7.22
CA ILE A 56 18.47 -16.14 -8.15
C ILE A 56 17.92 -15.45 -9.39
N TYR A 57 17.14 -14.39 -9.23
CA TYR A 57 16.56 -13.66 -10.34
C TYR A 57 17.64 -13.02 -11.22
N ASN A 58 18.62 -12.37 -10.63
CA ASN A 58 19.74 -11.78 -11.36
C ASN A 58 20.57 -12.84 -12.13
N PHE A 59 20.78 -14.02 -11.54
CA PHE A 59 21.45 -15.12 -12.24
C PHE A 59 20.65 -15.58 -13.46
N LEU A 60 19.33 -15.50 -13.41
CA LEU A 60 18.40 -15.85 -14.49
C LEU A 60 18.10 -14.66 -15.43
N GLY A 61 18.77 -13.53 -15.25
CA GLY A 61 18.63 -12.35 -16.11
C GLY A 61 17.46 -11.42 -15.81
N LEU A 62 16.79 -11.58 -14.64
CA LEU A 62 15.71 -10.70 -14.20
C LEU A 62 16.18 -9.74 -13.10
N SER A 63 15.62 -8.54 -13.10
CA SER A 63 15.83 -7.52 -12.06
C SER A 63 14.86 -7.70 -10.89
N SER A 64 15.29 -7.33 -9.67
CA SER A 64 14.44 -7.30 -8.49
C SER A 64 14.64 -6.03 -7.68
N GLY A 65 13.55 -5.53 -7.09
CA GLY A 65 13.56 -4.38 -6.21
C GLY A 65 12.59 -4.56 -5.04
N TYR A 66 12.63 -3.64 -4.08
CA TYR A 66 11.68 -3.60 -2.97
C TYR A 66 11.24 -2.18 -2.71
N ILE A 67 10.05 -2.04 -2.14
CA ILE A 67 9.48 -0.77 -1.70
C ILE A 67 9.46 -0.73 -0.18
N ASN A 68 9.90 0.39 0.38
CA ASN A 68 9.81 0.70 1.79
C ASN A 68 9.49 2.20 1.99
N ASN A 69 9.21 2.58 3.24
CA ASN A 69 8.78 3.93 3.62
C ASN A 69 9.87 5.00 3.48
N ASP A 70 11.15 4.64 3.47
CA ASP A 70 12.28 5.58 3.44
C ASP A 70 12.62 6.08 2.03
N GLN A 71 12.00 5.53 0.98
CA GLN A 71 12.32 5.79 -0.42
C GLN A 71 11.54 6.98 -0.97
N ASP A 72 12.19 7.79 -1.80
CA ASP A 72 11.56 8.84 -2.58
C ASP A 72 10.85 8.30 -3.83
N ASP A 73 10.09 9.16 -4.51
CA ASP A 73 9.31 8.78 -5.70
C ASP A 73 10.20 8.24 -6.84
N LEU A 74 11.43 8.73 -6.99
CA LEU A 74 12.35 8.27 -8.03
C LEU A 74 12.86 6.86 -7.76
N GLU A 75 13.22 6.58 -6.52
CA GLU A 75 13.65 5.25 -6.08
C GLU A 75 12.50 4.25 -6.15
N ARG A 76 11.30 4.64 -5.71
CA ARG A 76 10.08 3.82 -5.82
C ARG A 76 9.80 3.47 -7.28
N LYS A 77 9.81 4.46 -8.16
CA LYS A 77 9.59 4.25 -9.60
C LYS A 77 10.61 3.30 -10.22
N LYS A 78 11.88 3.42 -9.84
CA LYS A 78 12.93 2.50 -10.26
C LYS A 78 12.66 1.07 -9.79
N ASN A 79 12.26 0.89 -8.54
CA ASN A 79 11.97 -0.42 -7.97
C ASN A 79 10.69 -1.04 -8.52
N TYR A 80 9.65 -0.26 -8.80
CA TYR A 80 8.45 -0.74 -9.49
C TYR A 80 8.74 -1.17 -10.94
N ASN A 81 9.72 -0.59 -11.60
CA ASN A 81 10.12 -0.97 -12.96
C ASN A 81 11.03 -2.22 -13.02
N CYS A 82 11.41 -2.81 -11.88
CA CYS A 82 12.05 -4.11 -11.87
C CYS A 82 11.07 -5.21 -12.31
N ASP A 83 11.58 -6.32 -12.82
CA ASP A 83 10.77 -7.46 -13.22
C ASP A 83 10.00 -8.06 -12.04
N ILE A 84 10.59 -8.01 -10.85
CA ILE A 84 9.98 -8.49 -9.62
C ILE A 84 10.13 -7.42 -8.53
N THR A 85 9.01 -7.01 -7.94
CA THR A 85 8.97 -5.98 -6.89
C THR A 85 8.38 -6.56 -5.61
N TYR A 86 9.14 -6.48 -4.52
CA TYR A 86 8.68 -6.85 -3.17
C TYR A 86 8.15 -5.62 -2.45
N ALA A 87 6.99 -5.73 -1.81
CA ALA A 87 6.41 -4.64 -1.02
C ALA A 87 5.45 -5.18 0.04
N THR A 88 5.07 -4.36 1.00
CA THR A 88 3.93 -4.64 1.87
C THR A 88 2.62 -4.24 1.18
N ASN A 89 1.50 -4.82 1.63
CA ASN A 89 0.17 -4.43 1.19
C ASN A 89 -0.09 -2.93 1.43
N SER A 90 0.35 -2.40 2.57
CA SER A 90 0.19 -0.99 2.93
C SER A 90 0.95 -0.06 1.99
N GLU A 91 2.24 -0.35 1.70
CA GLU A 91 3.04 0.46 0.78
C GLU A 91 2.45 0.47 -0.64
N LEU A 92 2.03 -0.70 -1.16
CA LEU A 92 1.35 -0.79 -2.45
C LEU A 92 0.06 0.03 -2.47
N GLY A 93 -0.74 -0.06 -1.41
CA GLY A 93 -1.99 0.67 -1.31
C GLY A 93 -1.79 2.18 -1.16
N PHE A 94 -0.82 2.63 -0.38
CA PHE A 94 -0.50 4.06 -0.26
C PHE A 94 0.06 4.62 -1.56
N ASP A 95 0.93 3.89 -2.27
CA ASP A 95 1.42 4.33 -3.57
C ASP A 95 0.29 4.40 -4.60
N TYR A 96 -0.63 3.43 -4.61
CA TYR A 96 -1.81 3.49 -5.46
C TYR A 96 -2.66 4.73 -5.17
N LEU A 97 -2.90 5.06 -3.90
CA LEU A 97 -3.63 6.27 -3.54
C LEU A 97 -2.88 7.55 -3.96
N ARG A 98 -1.57 7.61 -3.76
CA ARG A 98 -0.73 8.75 -4.17
C ARG A 98 -0.75 8.93 -5.68
N ASP A 99 -0.61 7.86 -6.44
CA ASP A 99 -0.64 7.88 -7.90
C ASP A 99 -1.98 8.36 -8.45
N ASN A 100 -3.10 7.99 -7.80
CA ASN A 100 -4.43 8.47 -8.18
C ASN A 100 -4.65 9.98 -7.91
N MET A 101 -3.77 10.63 -7.15
CA MET A 101 -3.79 12.08 -6.94
C MET A 101 -2.87 12.84 -7.91
N LYS A 102 -2.06 12.15 -8.72
CA LYS A 102 -1.16 12.77 -9.70
C LYS A 102 -1.95 13.26 -10.92
N PHE A 103 -1.50 14.35 -11.51
CA PHE A 103 -2.12 14.95 -12.72
C PHE A 103 -1.61 14.33 -14.02
N SER A 104 -0.50 13.59 -13.98
CA SER A 104 0.13 12.98 -15.15
C SER A 104 0.63 11.58 -14.83
N GLU A 105 0.42 10.65 -15.75
CA GLU A 105 0.96 9.28 -15.68
C GLU A 105 2.50 9.25 -15.51
N LYS A 106 3.20 10.28 -16.04
CA LYS A 106 4.66 10.37 -15.89
C LYS A 106 5.12 10.56 -14.44
N GLU A 107 4.24 11.12 -13.61
CA GLU A 107 4.51 11.37 -12.18
C GLU A 107 4.16 10.16 -11.31
N MET A 108 3.43 9.19 -11.84
CA MET A 108 3.09 7.95 -11.13
C MET A 108 4.33 7.10 -10.92
N VAL A 109 4.38 6.45 -9.78
CA VAL A 109 5.49 5.56 -9.42
C VAL A 109 5.20 4.10 -9.78
N GLN A 110 3.94 3.67 -9.64
CA GLN A 110 3.53 2.33 -10.00
C GLN A 110 3.37 2.18 -11.52
N ARG A 111 3.51 0.97 -11.98
CA ARG A 111 3.13 0.53 -13.32
C ARG A 111 1.86 -0.32 -13.24
N ASP A 112 1.35 -0.79 -14.39
CA ASP A 112 0.22 -1.72 -14.45
C ASP A 112 0.46 -2.97 -13.61
N HIS A 113 -0.62 -3.48 -13.01
CA HIS A 113 -0.61 -4.71 -12.23
C HIS A 113 -0.92 -5.91 -13.12
N SER A 114 0.05 -6.82 -13.27
CA SER A 114 -0.08 -8.02 -14.10
C SER A 114 -0.28 -9.28 -13.27
N PHE A 115 0.60 -9.52 -12.33
CA PHE A 115 0.60 -10.71 -11.48
C PHE A 115 1.09 -10.38 -10.08
N SER A 116 0.43 -10.94 -9.07
CA SER A 116 0.87 -10.79 -7.68
C SER A 116 0.84 -12.12 -6.93
N ILE A 117 1.80 -12.28 -6.02
CA ILE A 117 1.83 -13.37 -5.04
C ILE A 117 1.76 -12.72 -3.67
N VAL A 118 0.76 -13.11 -2.88
CA VAL A 118 0.56 -12.58 -1.52
C VAL A 118 0.99 -13.64 -0.53
N ASP A 119 2.05 -13.37 0.24
CA ASP A 119 2.47 -14.21 1.36
C ASP A 119 1.65 -13.86 2.60
N GLU A 120 1.36 -14.86 3.44
CA GLU A 120 0.53 -14.70 4.65
C GLU A 120 -0.80 -13.99 4.37
N ILE A 121 -1.53 -14.53 3.41
CA ILE A 121 -2.77 -13.95 2.87
C ILE A 121 -3.86 -13.74 3.93
N ASP A 122 -3.88 -14.52 4.99
CA ASP A 122 -4.76 -14.39 6.15
C ASP A 122 -4.51 -13.07 6.88
N SER A 123 -3.26 -12.70 7.16
CA SER A 123 -2.94 -11.40 7.73
C SER A 123 -3.41 -10.25 6.83
N CYS A 124 -3.13 -10.33 5.53
CA CYS A 124 -3.42 -9.27 4.58
C CYS A 124 -4.93 -9.11 4.31
N LEU A 125 -5.64 -10.22 4.05
CA LEU A 125 -7.03 -10.18 3.55
C LEU A 125 -8.08 -10.49 4.63
N ILE A 126 -7.68 -10.89 5.84
CA ILE A 126 -8.60 -11.17 6.94
C ILE A 126 -8.32 -10.22 8.11
N ASP A 127 -7.14 -10.29 8.70
CA ASP A 127 -6.83 -9.54 9.93
C ASP A 127 -6.81 -8.03 9.69
N GLU A 128 -6.18 -7.58 8.61
CA GLU A 128 -6.06 -6.17 8.24
C GLU A 128 -7.10 -5.71 7.20
N ALA A 129 -8.01 -6.58 6.79
CA ALA A 129 -8.96 -6.30 5.69
C ALA A 129 -9.82 -5.05 5.90
N ARG A 130 -10.09 -4.66 7.15
CA ARG A 130 -10.92 -3.50 7.49
C ARG A 130 -10.09 -2.27 7.89
N THR A 131 -8.77 -2.35 7.89
CA THR A 131 -7.90 -1.22 8.21
C THR A 131 -7.89 -0.23 7.05
N PRO A 132 -8.46 0.97 7.19
CA PRO A 132 -8.51 1.93 6.09
C PRO A 132 -7.12 2.52 5.83
N LEU A 133 -6.75 2.63 4.56
CA LEU A 133 -5.60 3.41 4.12
C LEU A 133 -6.07 4.84 3.88
N ILE A 134 -5.57 5.80 4.66
CA ILE A 134 -5.98 7.20 4.58
C ILE A 134 -4.78 8.06 4.27
N ILE A 135 -4.85 8.84 3.19
CA ILE A 135 -3.93 9.93 2.91
C ILE A 135 -4.63 11.23 3.27
N SER A 136 -4.06 11.96 4.23
CA SER A 136 -4.53 13.31 4.58
C SER A 136 -3.40 14.30 4.34
N GLY A 137 -3.71 15.41 3.64
CA GLY A 137 -2.84 16.57 3.61
C GLY A 137 -2.87 17.30 4.95
N SER A 138 -1.79 18.03 5.28
CA SER A 138 -1.84 18.99 6.39
C SER A 138 -2.91 20.02 6.08
N ALA A 139 -4.02 19.99 6.80
CA ALA A 139 -4.95 21.12 6.78
C ALA A 139 -4.21 22.37 7.26
N GLU A 140 -4.44 23.51 6.59
CA GLU A 140 -3.98 24.78 7.10
C GLU A 140 -4.28 24.86 8.60
N ASN A 141 -3.30 25.26 9.39
CA ASN A 141 -3.47 25.38 10.83
C ASN A 141 -4.46 26.50 11.16
N LYS A 142 -5.74 26.16 11.20
CA LYS A 142 -6.86 27.07 11.48
C LYS A 142 -7.10 27.28 12.98
N THR A 143 -6.15 26.91 13.83
CA THR A 143 -6.28 27.04 15.30
C THR A 143 -6.67 28.47 15.73
N ALA A 144 -6.10 29.49 15.08
CA ALA A 144 -6.45 30.88 15.37
C ALA A 144 -7.92 31.20 14.99
N GLN A 145 -8.44 30.61 13.91
CA GLN A 145 -9.84 30.76 13.52
C GLN A 145 -10.76 30.04 14.52
N TYR A 146 -10.42 28.83 14.95
CA TYR A 146 -11.18 28.11 15.96
C TYR A 146 -11.26 28.88 17.27
N LEU A 147 -10.16 29.45 17.75
CA LEU A 147 -10.13 30.28 18.97
C LEU A 147 -10.96 31.56 18.83
N THR A 148 -11.06 32.12 17.63
CA THR A 148 -11.88 33.30 17.37
C THR A 148 -13.36 32.93 17.34
N ILE A 149 -13.72 31.84 16.68
CA ILE A 149 -15.09 31.33 16.60
C ILE A 149 -15.56 30.88 18.00
N ASP A 150 -14.73 30.21 18.78
CA ASP A 150 -15.07 29.77 20.15
C ASP A 150 -15.49 30.96 21.04
N LYS A 151 -14.86 32.12 20.86
CA LYS A 151 -15.28 33.33 21.58
C LYS A 151 -16.66 33.81 21.17
N LEU A 152 -17.05 33.62 19.91
CA LEU A 152 -18.40 34.03 19.40
C LEU A 152 -19.48 33.10 19.92
N ILE A 153 -19.19 31.83 20.16
CA ILE A 153 -20.19 30.87 20.70
C ILE A 153 -20.79 31.35 22.02
N LYS A 154 -19.97 32.07 22.84
CA LYS A 154 -20.43 32.61 24.13
C LYS A 154 -21.53 33.71 24.01
N PHE A 155 -21.71 34.26 22.84
CA PHE A 155 -22.73 35.26 22.54
C PHE A 155 -24.01 34.68 21.95
N LEU A 156 -24.01 33.38 21.59
CA LEU A 156 -25.19 32.69 21.07
C LEU A 156 -26.20 32.44 22.20
N ASN A 157 -27.49 32.69 21.90
CA ASN A 157 -28.59 32.39 22.75
C ASN A 157 -29.34 31.16 22.22
N ASN A 158 -30.20 30.55 23.05
CA ASN A 158 -30.99 29.35 22.67
C ASN A 158 -31.92 29.57 21.45
N LYS A 159 -32.04 30.78 20.97
CA LYS A 159 -32.83 31.13 19.76
C LYS A 159 -31.99 31.14 18.48
N ASP A 160 -30.70 31.09 18.61
CA ASP A 160 -29.77 31.26 17.51
C ASP A 160 -29.31 29.89 16.95
N TYR A 161 -29.74 28.77 17.56
CA TYR A 161 -29.41 27.42 17.11
C TYR A 161 -30.48 26.39 17.51
N GLU A 162 -30.56 25.32 16.71
CA GLU A 162 -31.38 24.14 17.00
C GLU A 162 -30.47 22.92 17.22
N ILE A 163 -30.79 22.10 18.23
CA ILE A 163 -30.06 20.87 18.55
C ILE A 163 -30.88 19.67 18.09
N ASP A 164 -30.30 18.84 17.23
CA ASP A 164 -30.82 17.51 16.94
C ASP A 164 -30.04 16.47 17.77
N GLU A 165 -30.63 16.00 18.85
CA GLU A 165 -30.00 15.01 19.73
C GLU A 165 -29.86 13.63 19.07
N LYS A 166 -30.73 13.29 18.09
CA LYS A 166 -30.68 11.98 17.41
C LYS A 166 -29.52 11.93 16.42
N GLU A 167 -29.31 12.99 15.66
CA GLU A 167 -28.25 13.11 14.70
C GLU A 167 -26.95 13.68 15.28
N LYS A 168 -26.97 14.08 16.55
CA LYS A 168 -25.87 14.75 17.26
C LYS A 168 -25.33 15.95 16.47
N SER A 169 -26.24 16.74 15.91
CA SER A 169 -25.94 17.91 15.09
C SER A 169 -26.53 19.17 15.70
N ILE A 170 -25.90 20.31 15.40
CA ILE A 170 -26.36 21.65 15.78
C ILE A 170 -26.40 22.49 14.50
N LEU A 171 -27.55 23.11 14.25
CA LEU A 171 -27.75 24.02 13.13
C LEU A 171 -27.95 25.44 13.68
N LEU A 172 -27.32 26.43 13.07
CA LEU A 172 -27.59 27.84 13.34
C LEU A 172 -28.85 28.24 12.60
N THR A 173 -29.73 28.99 13.26
CA THR A 173 -30.99 29.50 12.70
C THR A 173 -30.79 30.77 11.92
#